data_94a9665f6ae76418291f938c9ea3e8be
#
_entry.id   94a9665f6ae76418291f938c9ea3e8be
#
_cell.length_a   1.000
_cell.length_b   1.000
_cell.length_c   1.000
_cell.angle_alpha   90.00
_cell.angle_beta   90.00
_cell.angle_gamma   90.00
#
_symmetry.space_group_name_H-M   'P 1'
#
loop_
_entity.id
_entity.type
_entity.pdbx_description
1 polymer ?
#
loop_
_entity_poly.entity_id
_entity_poly.type
_entity_poly.pdbx_seq_one_letter_code
_entity_poly.pdbx_strand_id
1 'polypeptide(L)'
;MTENHKPTLTVLAGPTAVGKGTVSQYIRENYPQVWFSVSATTRDPRPGEEEGVHYYFVSDEEFDSMVNNRQMLEWAKVHNSYRYGTMRLHVENALKSGKNVLLEIDLQGARQIRNSMPDSTFIFLAPPSWEELVRRLTDRGTETKAQQEQRLDTAKIELAAEPEFDHTVVNDSVERAAQEIIEIMGLK
;
A
#
# COMPACT_ATOMS: atom_id res chain seq x y z
N MET A 1 22.48 23.16 10.48
CA MET A 1 23.06 21.97 9.87
C MET A 1 21.87 21.14 9.44
N THR A 2 21.56 21.11 8.14
CA THR A 2 20.50 20.25 7.58
C THR A 2 21.01 18.82 7.70
N GLU A 3 20.44 18.04 8.61
CA GLU A 3 20.63 16.59 8.59
C GLU A 3 20.37 16.10 7.16
N ASN A 4 21.37 15.40 6.63
CA ASN A 4 21.32 14.85 5.28
C ASN A 4 20.35 13.66 5.32
N HIS A 5 19.03 13.97 5.31
CA HIS A 5 17.99 12.94 5.31
C HIS A 5 18.14 12.12 4.04
N LYS A 6 18.58 10.87 4.19
CA LYS A 6 18.67 9.92 3.07
C LYS A 6 17.26 9.57 2.63
N PRO A 7 16.93 9.71 1.34
CA PRO A 7 15.61 9.28 0.83
C PRO A 7 15.30 7.85 1.21
N THR A 8 14.11 7.61 1.72
CA THR A 8 13.70 6.28 2.19
C THR A 8 12.53 5.75 1.39
N LEU A 9 12.50 4.44 1.23
CA LEU A 9 11.31 3.70 0.81
C LEU A 9 10.58 3.24 2.05
N THR A 10 9.34 3.67 2.19
CA THR A 10 8.43 3.23 3.25
C THR A 10 7.28 2.43 2.64
N VAL A 11 6.99 1.29 3.22
CA VAL A 11 5.90 0.39 2.82
C VAL A 11 4.82 0.45 3.89
N LEU A 12 3.61 0.83 3.48
CA LEU A 12 2.41 0.81 4.31
C LEU A 12 1.54 -0.37 3.90
N ALA A 13 1.38 -1.32 4.79
CA ALA A 13 0.45 -2.44 4.60
C ALA A 13 -0.42 -2.62 5.84
N GLY A 14 -1.36 -3.55 5.80
CA GLY A 14 -2.31 -3.81 6.89
C GLY A 14 -3.55 -4.50 6.34
N PRO A 15 -4.46 -4.93 7.22
CA PRO A 15 -5.60 -5.73 6.82
C PRO A 15 -6.57 -4.98 5.91
N THR A 16 -7.37 -5.75 5.19
CA THR A 16 -8.52 -5.25 4.45
C THR A 16 -9.42 -4.41 5.36
N ALA A 17 -9.95 -3.30 4.85
CA ALA A 17 -10.83 -2.35 5.55
C ALA A 17 -10.22 -1.58 6.74
N VAL A 18 -8.90 -1.68 6.98
CA VAL A 18 -8.24 -0.90 8.03
C VAL A 18 -8.20 0.61 7.73
N GLY A 19 -8.41 1.01 6.48
CA GLY A 19 -8.42 2.42 6.07
C GLY A 19 -7.11 2.91 5.44
N LYS A 20 -6.27 2.02 4.87
CA LYS A 20 -5.02 2.40 4.19
C LYS A 20 -5.24 3.51 3.16
N GLY A 21 -6.20 3.33 2.26
CA GLY A 21 -6.47 4.32 1.20
C GLY A 21 -6.88 5.69 1.74
N THR A 22 -7.65 5.74 2.83
CA THR A 22 -8.05 7.01 3.46
C THR A 22 -6.86 7.72 4.08
N VAL A 23 -5.99 6.99 4.79
CA VAL A 23 -4.76 7.55 5.39
C VAL A 23 -3.80 8.01 4.29
N SER A 24 -3.60 7.20 3.24
CA SER A 24 -2.75 7.57 2.10
C SER A 24 -3.26 8.80 1.36
N GLN A 25 -4.58 8.92 1.18
CA GLN A 25 -5.18 10.10 0.56
C GLN A 25 -4.93 11.35 1.42
N TYR A 26 -5.13 11.25 2.73
CA TYR A 26 -4.84 12.36 3.64
C TYR A 26 -3.36 12.78 3.58
N ILE A 27 -2.43 11.82 3.51
CA ILE A 27 -1.01 12.11 3.36
C ILE A 27 -0.73 12.82 2.02
N ARG A 28 -1.33 12.38 0.91
CA ARG A 28 -1.17 13.03 -0.41
C ARG A 28 -1.61 14.49 -0.39
N GLU A 29 -2.69 14.80 0.31
CA GLU A 29 -3.27 16.14 0.37
C GLU A 29 -2.51 17.09 1.29
N ASN A 30 -1.94 16.58 2.38
CA ASN A 30 -1.36 17.40 3.44
C ASN A 30 0.18 17.38 3.50
N TYR A 31 0.84 16.39 2.87
CA TYR A 31 2.29 16.20 2.91
C TYR A 31 2.90 16.06 1.51
N PRO A 32 3.02 17.15 0.75
CA PRO A 32 3.47 17.14 -0.65
C PRO A 32 4.93 16.67 -0.84
N GLN A 33 5.71 16.58 0.25
CA GLN A 33 7.07 16.02 0.25
C GLN A 33 7.10 14.49 0.15
N VAL A 34 5.97 13.82 0.32
CA VAL A 34 5.84 12.36 0.15
C VAL A 34 5.48 12.04 -1.29
N TRP A 35 6.27 11.19 -1.91
CA TRP A 35 5.99 10.69 -3.25
C TRP A 35 5.32 9.31 -3.19
N PHE A 36 4.24 9.16 -3.93
CA PHE A 36 3.51 7.90 -4.07
C PHE A 36 3.71 7.32 -5.46
N SER A 37 3.97 6.02 -5.54
CA SER A 37 4.00 5.33 -6.82
C SER A 37 2.59 5.19 -7.40
N VAL A 38 2.51 5.32 -8.73
CA VAL A 38 1.34 4.92 -9.50
C VAL A 38 1.55 3.47 -9.93
N SER A 39 0.64 2.59 -9.53
CA SER A 39 0.71 1.15 -9.82
C SER A 39 0.26 0.84 -11.25
N ALA A 40 0.82 -0.22 -11.83
CA ALA A 40 0.25 -0.85 -13.04
C ALA A 40 -0.87 -1.82 -12.65
N THR A 41 -1.87 -1.95 -13.52
CA THR A 41 -2.97 -2.91 -13.33
C THR A 41 -3.47 -3.47 -14.65
N THR A 42 -3.95 -4.72 -14.63
CA THR A 42 -4.61 -5.35 -15.78
C THR A 42 -6.14 -5.13 -15.79
N ARG A 43 -6.64 -4.36 -14.84
CA ARG A 43 -8.05 -3.98 -14.78
C ARG A 43 -8.32 -2.81 -15.74
N ASP A 44 -9.44 -2.86 -16.43
CA ASP A 44 -9.91 -1.70 -17.19
C ASP A 44 -10.13 -0.47 -16.32
N PRO A 45 -9.89 0.74 -16.85
CA PRO A 45 -10.16 1.98 -16.13
C PRO A 45 -11.65 2.12 -15.80
N ARG A 46 -11.94 2.62 -14.61
CA ARG A 46 -13.30 3.02 -14.21
C ARG A 46 -13.59 4.44 -14.66
N PRO A 47 -14.88 4.83 -14.74
CA PRO A 47 -15.24 6.22 -15.03
C PRO A 47 -14.53 7.19 -14.08
N GLY A 48 -13.82 8.18 -14.65
CA GLY A 48 -13.06 9.18 -13.91
C GLY A 48 -11.62 8.78 -13.55
N GLU A 49 -11.18 7.56 -13.87
CA GLU A 49 -9.77 7.17 -13.73
C GLU A 49 -8.98 7.58 -14.98
N GLU A 50 -7.76 8.07 -14.76
CA GLU A 50 -6.85 8.57 -15.79
C GLU A 50 -5.55 7.78 -15.80
N GLU A 51 -5.07 7.47 -17.03
CA GLU A 51 -3.80 6.80 -17.27
C GLU A 51 -2.63 7.58 -16.67
N GLY A 52 -1.76 6.88 -15.94
CA GLY A 52 -0.57 7.46 -15.32
C GLY A 52 -0.84 8.36 -14.10
N VAL A 53 -2.10 8.60 -13.75
CA VAL A 53 -2.52 9.34 -12.57
C VAL A 53 -3.04 8.39 -11.49
N HIS A 54 -4.04 7.59 -11.83
CA HIS A 54 -4.63 6.62 -10.92
C HIS A 54 -3.92 5.26 -11.02
N TYR A 55 -3.72 4.81 -12.24
CA TYR A 55 -3.00 3.58 -12.59
C TYR A 55 -2.35 3.72 -13.95
N TYR A 56 -1.40 2.83 -14.24
CA TYR A 56 -1.00 2.47 -15.61
C TYR A 56 -1.81 1.24 -15.99
N PHE A 57 -2.74 1.42 -16.95
CA PHE A 57 -3.63 0.35 -17.39
C PHE A 57 -2.95 -0.43 -18.53
N VAL A 58 -2.59 -1.66 -18.26
CA VAL A 58 -1.83 -2.51 -19.18
C VAL A 58 -2.59 -3.80 -19.48
N SER A 59 -2.31 -4.43 -20.63
CA SER A 59 -2.86 -5.74 -20.95
C SER A 59 -2.23 -6.84 -20.07
N ASP A 60 -2.83 -8.03 -20.07
CA ASP A 60 -2.26 -9.18 -19.38
C ASP A 60 -0.89 -9.58 -19.95
N GLU A 61 -0.73 -9.50 -21.28
CA GLU A 61 0.53 -9.81 -22.00
C GLU A 61 1.61 -8.77 -21.64
N GLU A 62 1.27 -7.49 -21.58
CA GLU A 62 2.21 -6.43 -21.16
C GLU A 62 2.63 -6.63 -19.71
N PHE A 63 1.69 -6.96 -18.82
CA PHE A 63 2.00 -7.24 -17.42
C PHE A 63 2.92 -8.46 -17.28
N ASP A 64 2.67 -9.55 -18.02
CA ASP A 64 3.53 -10.72 -18.05
C ASP A 64 4.95 -10.37 -18.52
N SER A 65 5.05 -9.54 -19.56
CA SER A 65 6.33 -9.04 -20.05
C SER A 65 7.07 -8.24 -18.96
N MET A 66 6.37 -7.38 -18.24
CA MET A 66 6.95 -6.58 -17.15
C MET A 66 7.45 -7.46 -16.00
N VAL A 67 6.71 -8.49 -15.63
CA VAL A 67 7.10 -9.46 -14.59
C VAL A 67 8.34 -10.26 -15.04
N ASN A 68 8.31 -10.82 -16.26
CA ASN A 68 9.38 -11.64 -16.81
C ASN A 68 10.70 -10.85 -16.98
N ASN A 69 10.60 -9.57 -17.32
CA ASN A 69 11.75 -8.66 -17.44
C ASN A 69 12.16 -8.01 -16.11
N ARG A 70 11.61 -8.43 -14.97
CA ARG A 70 11.91 -7.91 -13.61
C ARG A 70 11.67 -6.40 -13.48
N GLN A 71 10.74 -5.87 -14.23
CA GLN A 71 10.36 -4.45 -14.20
C GLN A 71 9.40 -4.13 -13.04
N MET A 72 8.81 -5.16 -12.41
CA MET A 72 8.02 -5.01 -11.20
C MET A 72 8.90 -5.11 -9.95
N LEU A 73 8.67 -4.22 -9.01
CA LEU A 73 9.27 -4.28 -7.67
C LEU A 73 8.52 -5.28 -6.78
N GLU A 74 7.21 -5.26 -6.89
CA GLU A 74 6.27 -6.22 -6.33
C GLU A 74 5.03 -6.32 -7.25
N TRP A 75 4.30 -7.39 -7.15
CA TRP A 75 2.98 -7.52 -7.76
C TRP A 75 2.13 -8.58 -7.06
N ALA A 76 0.81 -8.43 -7.15
CA ALA A 76 -0.16 -9.37 -6.59
C ALA A 76 -1.38 -9.51 -7.50
N LYS A 77 -2.05 -10.67 -7.41
CA LYS A 77 -3.35 -10.90 -8.00
C LYS A 77 -4.43 -10.69 -6.94
N VAL A 78 -5.30 -9.74 -7.18
CA VAL A 78 -6.35 -9.34 -6.24
C VAL A 78 -7.69 -9.94 -6.66
N HIS A 79 -8.39 -10.56 -5.70
CA HIS A 79 -9.70 -11.19 -5.89
C HIS A 79 -9.77 -12.17 -7.08
N ASN A 80 -8.69 -12.92 -7.33
CA ASN A 80 -8.54 -13.90 -8.42
C ASN A 80 -8.83 -13.38 -9.83
N SER A 81 -8.82 -12.06 -10.06
CA SER A 81 -9.20 -11.46 -11.32
C SER A 81 -8.11 -10.58 -11.92
N TYR A 82 -7.73 -9.52 -11.23
CA TYR A 82 -6.83 -8.50 -11.76
C TYR A 82 -5.49 -8.48 -11.04
N ARG A 83 -4.46 -8.10 -11.79
CA ARG A 83 -3.10 -7.95 -11.27
C ARG A 83 -2.81 -6.48 -11.03
N TYR A 84 -2.06 -6.22 -9.96
CA TYR A 84 -1.55 -4.89 -9.60
C TYR A 84 -0.09 -5.03 -9.28
N GLY A 85 0.71 -4.03 -9.61
CA GLY A 85 2.13 -4.06 -9.30
C GLY A 85 2.77 -2.69 -9.31
N THR A 86 3.86 -2.58 -8.58
CA THR A 86 4.67 -1.36 -8.48
C THR A 86 5.83 -1.45 -9.45
N MET A 87 5.96 -0.46 -10.35
CA MET A 87 7.04 -0.42 -11.33
C MET A 87 8.36 -0.02 -10.66
N ARG A 88 9.35 -0.91 -10.76
CA ARG A 88 10.67 -0.75 -10.15
C ARG A 88 11.36 0.56 -10.54
N LEU A 89 11.41 0.84 -11.82
CA LEU A 89 12.13 2.02 -12.33
C LEU A 89 11.58 3.33 -11.79
N HIS A 90 10.26 3.44 -11.59
CA HIS A 90 9.63 4.64 -11.06
C HIS A 90 10.06 4.90 -9.61
N VAL A 91 10.06 3.85 -8.78
CA VAL A 91 10.49 3.94 -7.37
C VAL A 91 11.98 4.26 -7.28
N GLU A 92 12.82 3.55 -8.03
CA GLU A 92 14.27 3.80 -8.03
C GLU A 92 14.62 5.21 -8.48
N ASN A 93 13.96 5.74 -9.51
CA ASN A 93 14.17 7.10 -9.98
C ASN A 93 13.70 8.14 -8.95
N ALA A 94 12.57 7.90 -8.28
CA ALA A 94 12.10 8.77 -7.21
C ALA A 94 13.12 8.84 -6.06
N LEU A 95 13.62 7.70 -5.59
CA LEU A 95 14.65 7.62 -4.56
C LEU A 95 15.96 8.30 -4.99
N LYS A 96 16.45 8.04 -6.22
CA LYS A 96 17.65 8.69 -6.78
C LYS A 96 17.51 10.19 -6.88
N SER A 97 16.28 10.69 -7.10
CA SER A 97 16.00 12.14 -7.14
C SER A 97 15.77 12.78 -5.76
N GLY A 98 16.01 12.03 -4.70
CA GLY A 98 15.91 12.56 -3.32
C GLY A 98 14.49 12.55 -2.74
N LYS A 99 13.54 11.85 -3.34
CA LYS A 99 12.14 11.78 -2.86
C LYS A 99 11.97 10.72 -1.79
N ASN A 100 11.17 11.02 -0.78
CA ASN A 100 10.69 10.03 0.19
C ASN A 100 9.49 9.31 -0.39
N VAL A 101 9.60 8.00 -0.56
CA VAL A 101 8.62 7.17 -1.25
C VAL A 101 7.75 6.45 -0.23
N LEU A 102 6.43 6.53 -0.40
CA LEU A 102 5.46 5.72 0.33
C LEU A 102 4.72 4.80 -0.65
N LEU A 103 4.79 3.49 -0.40
CA LEU A 103 4.03 2.47 -1.12
C LEU A 103 2.89 1.97 -0.26
N GLU A 104 1.66 2.11 -0.76
CA GLU A 104 0.47 1.49 -0.18
C GLU A 104 0.20 0.18 -0.92
N ILE A 105 0.49 -0.95 -0.29
CA ILE A 105 0.40 -2.28 -0.91
C ILE A 105 -0.24 -3.31 0.05
N ASP A 106 -0.51 -4.49 -0.48
CA ASP A 106 -0.98 -5.61 0.33
C ASP A 106 0.18 -6.36 1.02
N LEU A 107 -0.15 -7.34 1.84
CA LEU A 107 0.82 -8.14 2.58
C LEU A 107 1.77 -8.92 1.65
N GLN A 108 1.27 -9.43 0.51
CA GLN A 108 2.10 -10.17 -0.45
C GLN A 108 3.12 -9.25 -1.09
N GLY A 109 2.70 -8.04 -1.48
CA GLY A 109 3.59 -7.01 -2.00
C GLY A 109 4.64 -6.58 -0.98
N ALA A 110 4.25 -6.36 0.27
CA ALA A 110 5.16 -5.99 1.35
C ALA A 110 6.28 -7.04 1.55
N ARG A 111 5.95 -8.32 1.52
CA ARG A 111 6.92 -9.42 1.62
C ARG A 111 7.88 -9.46 0.42
N GLN A 112 7.40 -9.17 -0.80
CA GLN A 112 8.25 -9.09 -1.99
C GLN A 112 9.23 -7.91 -1.89
N ILE A 113 8.77 -6.74 -1.42
CA ILE A 113 9.64 -5.58 -1.18
C ILE A 113 10.69 -5.91 -0.11
N ARG A 114 10.32 -6.57 0.99
CA ARG A 114 11.26 -6.95 2.04
C ARG A 114 12.41 -7.82 1.51
N ASN A 115 12.11 -8.70 0.55
CA ASN A 115 13.13 -9.54 -0.09
C ASN A 115 14.00 -8.76 -1.09
N SER A 116 13.45 -7.79 -1.81
CA SER A 116 14.14 -7.07 -2.88
C SER A 116 14.78 -5.76 -2.43
N MET A 117 14.23 -5.11 -1.40
CA MET A 117 14.70 -3.84 -0.82
C MET A 117 14.64 -3.92 0.72
N PRO A 118 15.49 -4.74 1.38
CA PRO A 118 15.42 -5.01 2.82
C PRO A 118 15.66 -3.79 3.70
N ASP A 119 16.35 -2.76 3.20
CA ASP A 119 16.63 -1.51 3.91
C ASP A 119 15.42 -0.54 3.95
N SER A 120 14.27 -0.95 3.39
CA SER A 120 13.03 -0.18 3.45
C SER A 120 12.42 -0.21 4.85
N THR A 121 11.64 0.81 5.19
CA THR A 121 10.86 0.84 6.43
C THR A 121 9.48 0.24 6.19
N PHE A 122 9.07 -0.70 7.03
CA PHE A 122 7.78 -1.39 6.90
C PHE A 122 6.85 -1.00 8.05
N ILE A 123 5.71 -0.39 7.71
CA ILE A 123 4.69 0.06 8.65
C ILE A 123 3.44 -0.79 8.48
N PHE A 124 2.99 -1.38 9.57
CA PHE A 124 1.70 -2.06 9.66
C PHE A 124 0.64 -1.08 10.15
N LEU A 125 -0.39 -0.84 9.35
CA LEU A 125 -1.56 -0.08 9.77
C LEU A 125 -2.55 -1.02 10.45
N ALA A 126 -2.72 -0.85 11.76
CA ALA A 126 -3.61 -1.68 12.58
C ALA A 126 -4.96 -0.99 12.82
N PRO A 127 -6.06 -1.73 12.95
CA PRO A 127 -7.32 -1.19 13.45
C PRO A 127 -7.21 -0.92 14.95
N PRO A 128 -8.06 -0.04 15.53
CA PRO A 128 -8.11 0.18 16.97
C PRO A 128 -8.51 -1.08 17.75
N SER A 129 -9.35 -1.93 17.16
CA SER A 129 -9.75 -3.22 17.70
C SER A 129 -10.25 -4.15 16.60
N TRP A 130 -10.38 -5.44 16.92
CA TRP A 130 -11.00 -6.43 16.03
C TRP A 130 -12.46 -6.07 15.72
N GLU A 131 -13.22 -5.65 16.73
CA GLU A 131 -14.63 -5.29 16.59
C GLU A 131 -14.82 -4.12 15.62
N GLU A 132 -13.93 -3.13 15.68
CA GLU A 132 -13.95 -2.00 14.76
C GLU A 132 -13.65 -2.44 13.32
N LEU A 133 -12.68 -3.34 13.12
CA LEU A 133 -12.38 -3.89 11.81
C LEU A 133 -13.56 -4.68 11.24
N VAL A 134 -14.19 -5.52 12.06
CA VAL A 134 -15.41 -6.27 11.69
C VAL A 134 -16.53 -5.31 11.28
N ARG A 135 -16.76 -4.25 12.05
CA ARG A 135 -17.73 -3.22 11.72
C ARG A 135 -17.47 -2.60 10.36
N ARG A 136 -16.23 -2.15 10.10
CA ARG A 136 -15.83 -1.56 8.80
C ARG A 136 -15.97 -2.54 7.63
N LEU A 137 -15.76 -3.83 7.86
CA LEU A 137 -15.94 -4.87 6.84
C LEU A 137 -17.41 -5.12 6.52
N THR A 138 -18.30 -5.09 7.53
CA THR A 138 -19.72 -5.42 7.39
C THR A 138 -20.59 -4.25 6.95
N ASP A 139 -20.23 -3.01 7.29
CA ASP A 139 -21.02 -1.80 7.00
C ASP A 139 -21.16 -1.49 5.50
N ARG A 140 -20.39 -2.13 4.62
CA ARG A 140 -20.51 -1.97 3.16
C ARG A 140 -21.77 -2.57 2.54
N GLY A 141 -22.47 -3.46 3.26
CA GLY A 141 -23.86 -3.86 2.98
C GLY A 141 -24.19 -4.59 1.67
N THR A 142 -23.20 -4.79 0.78
CA THR A 142 -23.40 -5.34 -0.57
C THR A 142 -22.98 -6.80 -0.71
N GLU A 143 -22.56 -7.46 0.37
CA GLU A 143 -21.91 -8.76 0.33
C GLU A 143 -22.80 -9.87 0.94
N THR A 144 -22.66 -11.08 0.38
CA THR A 144 -23.26 -12.28 0.98
C THR A 144 -22.54 -12.65 2.27
N LYS A 145 -23.22 -13.40 3.15
CA LYS A 145 -22.61 -13.91 4.40
C LYS A 145 -21.30 -14.67 4.14
N ALA A 146 -21.26 -15.51 3.10
CA ALA A 146 -20.07 -16.27 2.75
C ALA A 146 -18.90 -15.37 2.35
N GLN A 147 -19.16 -14.28 1.62
CA GLN A 147 -18.14 -13.29 1.26
C GLN A 147 -17.62 -12.53 2.49
N GLN A 148 -18.52 -12.19 3.43
CA GLN A 148 -18.14 -11.57 4.70
C GLN A 148 -17.26 -12.49 5.54
N GLU A 149 -17.63 -13.77 5.69
CA GLU A 149 -16.84 -14.76 6.43
C GLU A 149 -15.43 -14.92 5.81
N GLN A 150 -15.35 -15.06 4.49
CA GLN A 150 -14.06 -15.14 3.79
C GLN A 150 -13.19 -13.90 4.02
N ARG A 151 -13.76 -12.70 4.04
CA ARG A 151 -13.03 -11.46 4.34
C ARG A 151 -12.55 -11.38 5.77
N LEU A 152 -13.38 -11.83 6.72
CA LEU A 152 -12.99 -11.90 8.13
C LEU A 152 -11.83 -12.87 8.35
N ASP A 153 -11.84 -14.01 7.68
CA ASP A 153 -10.73 -14.96 7.76
C ASP A 153 -9.46 -14.42 7.11
N THR A 154 -9.58 -13.74 5.97
CA THR A 154 -8.45 -13.03 5.37
C THR A 154 -7.90 -11.96 6.31
N ALA A 155 -8.76 -11.16 6.94
CA ALA A 155 -8.35 -10.12 7.87
C ALA A 155 -7.62 -10.68 9.11
N LYS A 156 -8.00 -11.85 9.62
CA LYS A 156 -7.28 -12.53 10.72
C LYS A 156 -5.86 -12.93 10.30
N ILE A 157 -5.71 -13.47 9.07
CA ILE A 157 -4.40 -13.84 8.52
C ILE A 157 -3.53 -12.59 8.34
N GLU A 158 -4.12 -11.51 7.83
CA GLU A 158 -3.42 -10.24 7.63
C GLU A 158 -3.00 -9.60 8.96
N LEU A 159 -3.85 -9.64 10.00
CA LEU A 159 -3.50 -9.16 11.34
C LEU A 159 -2.37 -9.97 11.99
N ALA A 160 -2.35 -11.29 11.77
CA ALA A 160 -1.29 -12.15 12.30
C ALA A 160 0.10 -11.85 11.71
N ALA A 161 0.16 -11.10 10.60
CA ALA A 161 1.42 -10.70 9.97
C ALA A 161 2.04 -9.41 10.57
N GLU A 162 1.38 -8.75 11.53
CA GLU A 162 1.89 -7.54 12.19
C GLU A 162 3.35 -7.69 12.66
N PRO A 163 3.78 -8.80 13.31
CA PRO A 163 5.16 -8.98 13.76
C PRO A 163 6.22 -9.00 12.65
N GLU A 164 5.82 -9.09 11.38
CA GLU A 164 6.74 -9.02 10.23
C GLU A 164 7.15 -7.58 9.90
N PHE A 165 6.54 -6.56 10.54
CA PHE A 165 6.74 -5.14 10.25
C PHE A 165 7.63 -4.47 11.30
N ASP A 166 8.27 -3.37 10.90
CA ASP A 166 9.21 -2.64 11.76
C ASP A 166 8.46 -1.71 12.74
N HIS A 167 7.29 -1.21 12.31
CA HIS A 167 6.44 -0.31 13.09
C HIS A 167 4.98 -0.69 12.93
N THR A 168 4.19 -0.47 14.00
CA THR A 168 2.73 -0.56 13.97
C THR A 168 2.15 0.81 14.26
N VAL A 169 1.25 1.27 13.38
CA VAL A 169 0.47 2.51 13.55
C VAL A 169 -1.00 2.15 13.66
N VAL A 170 -1.66 2.58 14.73
CA VAL A 170 -3.09 2.32 14.93
C VAL A 170 -3.93 3.39 14.24
N ASN A 171 -4.84 3.00 13.35
CA ASN A 171 -5.76 3.92 12.67
C ASN A 171 -7.05 4.12 13.49
N ASP A 172 -6.94 4.84 14.59
CA ASP A 172 -8.08 5.34 15.38
C ASP A 172 -8.55 6.73 14.88
N SER A 173 -7.62 7.55 14.36
CA SER A 173 -7.87 8.81 13.65
C SER A 173 -6.95 8.86 12.42
N VAL A 174 -7.50 9.27 11.29
CA VAL A 174 -6.77 9.37 10.02
C VAL A 174 -5.62 10.37 10.14
N GLU A 175 -5.88 11.53 10.75
CA GLU A 175 -4.90 12.60 10.93
C GLU A 175 -3.74 12.15 11.82
N ARG A 176 -4.05 11.50 12.95
CA ARG A 176 -3.04 10.99 13.89
C ARG A 176 -2.21 9.89 13.25
N ALA A 177 -2.84 8.92 12.60
CA ALA A 177 -2.15 7.85 11.91
C ALA A 177 -1.25 8.37 10.79
N ALA A 178 -1.72 9.35 10.01
CA ALA A 178 -0.92 9.99 8.98
C ALA A 178 0.30 10.71 9.57
N GLN A 179 0.10 11.49 10.64
CA GLN A 179 1.20 12.18 11.32
C GLN A 179 2.25 11.20 11.84
N GLU A 180 1.85 10.12 12.49
CA GLU A 180 2.75 9.09 13.01
C GLU A 180 3.56 8.42 11.87
N ILE A 181 2.93 8.13 10.73
CA ILE A 181 3.62 7.63 9.53
C ILE A 181 4.67 8.62 9.05
N ILE A 182 4.34 9.91 8.97
CA ILE A 182 5.26 10.97 8.55
C ILE A 182 6.45 11.09 9.49
N GLU A 183 6.22 10.99 10.80
CA GLU A 183 7.28 11.00 11.82
C GLU A 183 8.21 9.78 11.67
N ILE A 184 7.66 8.58 11.44
CA ILE A 184 8.45 7.37 11.16
C ILE A 184 9.29 7.54 9.88
N MET A 185 8.76 8.21 8.86
CA MET A 185 9.49 8.53 7.64
C MET A 185 10.60 9.58 7.87
N GLY A 186 10.72 10.16 9.08
CA GLY A 186 11.67 11.23 9.41
C GLY A 186 11.32 12.57 8.78
N LEU A 187 10.07 12.79 8.44
CA LEU A 187 9.55 14.03 7.85
C LEU A 187 8.81 14.86 8.91
N LYS A 188 8.77 16.18 8.69
CA LYS A 188 8.08 17.14 9.58
C LYS A 188 6.99 17.86 8.82
#